data_7ed05929eccd928e24a996f2323c8dd1
#
_entry.id   7ed05929eccd928e24a996f2323c8dd1
#
_cell.length_a   1.000
_cell.length_b   1.000
_cell.length_c   1.000
_cell.angle_alpha   90.00
_cell.angle_beta   90.00
_cell.angle_gamma   90.00
#
_symmetry.space_group_name_H-M   'P 1'
#
loop_
_entity.id
_entity.type
_entity.pdbx_description
1 polymer ?
#
loop_
_entity_poly.entity_id
_entity_poly.type
_entity_poly.pdbx_seq_one_letter_code
_entity_poly.pdbx_strand_id
1 'polypeptide(L)'
;MKTKLFACAALLLAACGGVPSAQKAAETRTEVKHGLEIVLSAPDTVGGATVGLALAARRSWREYSAEPLTLEELSGVMWAAAGINRPDQGRLTAPSALALYPIRVYAFFAEGAYAYDARAHKLVRVAEGDLRKLAGMQDFVFKAPLNLVYVADLSVYDGKNIPAEHVRYLCGQDAAGYAENVNLYTAGHGLRSITRGSLPEAELMAALGLDPSRCFAALAQTVGK
;
A
#
# COMPACT_ATOMS: atom_id res chain seq x y z
N MET A 1 -79.64 23.16 31.64
CA MET A 1 -78.26 23.63 31.78
C MET A 1 -77.50 23.04 30.62
N LYS A 2 -77.05 23.88 29.67
CA LYS A 2 -76.47 23.46 28.37
C LYS A 2 -74.93 23.59 28.48
N THR A 3 -74.22 22.52 28.43
CA THR A 3 -72.74 22.49 28.41
C THR A 3 -72.24 22.45 26.97
N LYS A 4 -71.53 23.47 26.55
CA LYS A 4 -70.94 23.60 25.21
C LYS A 4 -69.59 22.87 25.21
N LEU A 5 -69.45 21.91 24.33
CA LEU A 5 -68.14 21.33 23.97
C LEU A 5 -67.40 22.25 23.02
N PHE A 6 -66.18 22.67 23.36
CA PHE A 6 -65.23 23.28 22.44
C PHE A 6 -64.34 22.19 21.89
N ALA A 7 -64.37 22.00 20.56
CA ALA A 7 -63.42 21.18 19.85
C ALA A 7 -62.21 22.01 19.46
N CYS A 8 -61.04 21.65 19.95
CA CYS A 8 -59.78 22.26 19.59
C CYS A 8 -59.13 21.39 18.49
N ALA A 9 -59.13 21.85 17.26
CA ALA A 9 -58.43 21.19 16.16
C ALA A 9 -56.96 21.60 16.21
N ALA A 10 -56.07 20.67 16.54
CA ALA A 10 -54.65 20.84 16.45
C ALA A 10 -54.18 20.51 15.01
N LEU A 11 -53.72 21.52 14.28
CA LEU A 11 -53.05 21.41 12.97
C LEU A 11 -51.60 20.94 13.24
N LEU A 12 -51.29 19.68 12.95
CA LEU A 12 -49.92 19.17 12.86
C LEU A 12 -49.33 19.51 11.49
N LEU A 13 -48.48 20.54 11.42
CA LEU A 13 -47.58 20.78 10.29
C LEU A 13 -46.43 19.79 10.40
N ALA A 14 -46.42 18.74 9.57
CA ALA A 14 -45.24 17.90 9.35
C ALA A 14 -44.26 18.64 8.47
N ALA A 15 -43.23 19.24 9.08
CA ALA A 15 -42.07 19.74 8.36
C ALA A 15 -41.19 18.54 7.97
N CYS A 16 -41.31 18.05 6.72
CA CYS A 16 -40.34 17.15 6.13
C CYS A 16 -39.05 17.93 5.87
N GLY A 17 -38.17 17.98 6.85
CA GLY A 17 -36.78 18.39 6.68
C GLY A 17 -36.03 17.31 5.89
N GLY A 18 -35.95 17.47 4.56
CA GLY A 18 -35.05 16.65 3.75
C GLY A 18 -33.61 16.91 4.19
N VAL A 19 -32.95 15.84 4.67
CA VAL A 19 -31.50 15.83 4.90
C VAL A 19 -30.88 16.00 3.50
N PRO A 20 -30.03 17.03 3.26
CA PRO A 20 -29.33 17.13 1.99
C PRO A 20 -28.43 15.90 1.85
N SER A 21 -28.73 15.05 0.86
CA SER A 21 -27.81 14.01 0.42
C SER A 21 -26.54 14.71 -0.02
N ALA A 22 -25.46 14.53 0.74
CA ALA A 22 -24.14 14.96 0.31
C ALA A 22 -23.86 14.21 -1.01
N GLN A 23 -24.04 14.90 -2.12
CA GLN A 23 -23.53 14.47 -3.42
C GLN A 23 -22.02 14.34 -3.24
N LYS A 24 -21.54 13.08 -3.14
CA LYS A 24 -20.12 12.76 -3.23
C LYS A 24 -19.69 13.28 -4.61
N ALA A 25 -18.96 14.40 -4.62
CA ALA A 25 -18.34 14.92 -5.83
C ALA A 25 -17.62 13.75 -6.49
N ALA A 26 -17.82 13.57 -7.79
CA ALA A 26 -17.08 12.58 -8.55
C ALA A 26 -15.61 12.99 -8.46
N GLU A 27 -14.86 12.34 -7.58
CA GLU A 27 -13.41 12.52 -7.48
C GLU A 27 -12.87 12.17 -8.86
N THR A 28 -12.21 13.12 -9.50
CA THR A 28 -11.52 12.90 -10.77
C THR A 28 -10.40 11.91 -10.45
N ARG A 29 -10.60 10.64 -10.79
CA ARG A 29 -9.61 9.58 -10.57
C ARG A 29 -8.41 9.86 -11.47
N THR A 30 -7.27 10.20 -10.90
CA THR A 30 -6.05 10.44 -11.65
C THR A 30 -5.44 9.12 -12.08
N GLU A 31 -5.27 8.95 -13.38
CA GLU A 31 -4.67 7.75 -13.96
C GLU A 31 -3.14 7.75 -13.76
N VAL A 32 -2.57 6.58 -13.48
CA VAL A 32 -1.12 6.41 -13.37
C VAL A 32 -0.50 6.43 -14.77
N LYS A 33 0.44 7.36 -15.01
CA LYS A 33 1.21 7.43 -16.24
C LYS A 33 2.53 6.69 -16.08
N HIS A 34 2.64 5.52 -16.72
CA HIS A 34 3.81 4.66 -16.67
C HIS A 34 4.94 5.17 -17.59
N GLY A 35 5.75 6.13 -17.09
CA GLY A 35 6.96 6.65 -17.74
C GLY A 35 8.25 6.06 -17.16
N LEU A 36 9.39 6.74 -17.38
CA LEU A 36 10.65 6.43 -16.69
C LEU A 36 10.54 6.71 -15.18
N GLU A 37 9.72 7.68 -14.84
CA GLU A 37 9.39 8.01 -13.46
C GLU A 37 7.87 8.16 -13.31
N ILE A 38 7.35 7.79 -12.14
CA ILE A 38 5.98 8.05 -11.71
C ILE A 38 6.08 8.93 -10.46
N VAL A 39 5.79 10.21 -10.61
CA VAL A 39 5.70 11.15 -9.47
C VAL A 39 4.40 10.87 -8.74
N LEU A 40 4.50 10.54 -7.47
CA LEU A 40 3.37 10.20 -6.62
C LEU A 40 2.75 11.48 -6.03
N SER A 41 1.45 11.46 -5.78
CA SER A 41 0.75 12.55 -5.09
C SER A 41 1.07 12.55 -3.60
N ALA A 42 0.84 13.66 -2.91
CA ALA A 42 0.95 13.69 -1.46
C ALA A 42 0.03 12.60 -0.85
N PRO A 43 0.52 11.80 0.11
CA PRO A 43 -0.28 10.74 0.70
C PRO A 43 -1.44 11.32 1.53
N ASP A 44 -2.62 10.70 1.42
CA ASP A 44 -3.72 11.00 2.34
C ASP A 44 -3.42 10.38 3.70
N THR A 45 -3.20 11.21 4.71
CA THR A 45 -2.91 10.80 6.09
C THR A 45 -4.11 10.95 7.03
N VAL A 46 -5.27 11.36 6.50
CA VAL A 46 -6.48 11.67 7.29
C VAL A 46 -7.66 10.78 6.91
N GLY A 47 -7.70 10.33 5.65
CA GLY A 47 -8.79 9.51 5.12
C GLY A 47 -8.69 8.04 5.50
N GLY A 48 -9.65 7.28 5.00
CA GLY A 48 -9.75 5.85 5.26
C GLY A 48 -10.45 5.49 6.57
N ALA A 49 -10.53 4.20 6.84
CA ALA A 49 -11.11 3.70 8.08
C ALA A 49 -10.15 3.86 9.26
N THR A 50 -10.70 3.91 10.48
CA THR A 50 -9.87 3.86 11.70
C THR A 50 -9.04 2.58 11.73
N VAL A 51 -7.90 2.61 12.46
CA VAL A 51 -7.03 1.42 12.63
C VAL A 51 -7.82 0.21 13.12
N GLY A 52 -8.75 0.40 14.07
CA GLY A 52 -9.60 -0.69 14.58
C GLY A 52 -10.47 -1.32 13.48
N LEU A 53 -11.07 -0.52 12.62
CA LEU A 53 -11.87 -1.00 11.50
C LEU A 53 -10.99 -1.65 10.42
N ALA A 54 -9.80 -1.10 10.14
CA ALA A 54 -8.85 -1.70 9.22
C ALA A 54 -8.38 -3.08 9.69
N LEU A 55 -8.05 -3.23 10.98
CA LEU A 55 -7.72 -4.52 11.60
C LEU A 55 -8.87 -5.53 11.48
N ALA A 56 -10.11 -5.10 11.73
CA ALA A 56 -11.29 -5.96 11.63
C ALA A 56 -11.59 -6.40 10.18
N ALA A 57 -11.30 -5.55 9.19
CA ALA A 57 -11.56 -5.79 7.77
C ALA A 57 -10.43 -6.54 7.06
N ARG A 58 -9.17 -6.42 7.55
CA ARG A 58 -7.98 -6.99 6.92
C ARG A 58 -8.11 -8.52 6.76
N ARG A 59 -7.86 -8.99 5.55
CA ARG A 59 -7.77 -10.41 5.21
C ARG A 59 -6.83 -10.62 4.03
N SER A 60 -6.36 -11.84 3.83
CA SER A 60 -5.56 -12.23 2.66
C SER A 60 -6.48 -12.50 1.46
N TRP A 61 -6.46 -11.60 0.48
CA TRP A 61 -7.25 -11.73 -0.74
C TRP A 61 -6.47 -12.45 -1.84
N ARG A 62 -7.16 -13.27 -2.64
CA ARG A 62 -6.58 -14.02 -3.77
C ARG A 62 -7.34 -13.79 -5.08
N GLU A 63 -8.27 -12.85 -5.06
CA GLU A 63 -9.05 -12.44 -6.21
C GLU A 63 -8.93 -10.93 -6.39
N TYR A 64 -8.55 -10.52 -7.58
CA TYR A 64 -8.31 -9.13 -7.94
C TYR A 64 -8.97 -8.82 -9.27
N SER A 65 -9.55 -7.63 -9.40
CA SER A 65 -9.95 -7.09 -10.69
C SER A 65 -8.72 -6.63 -11.46
N ALA A 66 -8.85 -6.51 -12.79
CA ALA A 66 -7.82 -5.89 -13.62
C ALA A 66 -7.84 -4.35 -13.58
N GLU A 67 -8.76 -3.76 -12.81
CA GLU A 67 -8.86 -2.30 -12.67
C GLU A 67 -7.58 -1.74 -12.05
N PRO A 68 -6.90 -0.78 -12.71
CA PRO A 68 -5.69 -0.18 -12.17
C PRO A 68 -5.99 0.61 -10.90
N LEU A 69 -4.97 0.78 -10.07
CA LEU A 69 -5.03 1.73 -8.97
C LEU A 69 -5.00 3.15 -9.52
N THR A 70 -5.68 4.08 -8.85
CA THR A 70 -5.50 5.50 -9.12
C THR A 70 -4.14 5.97 -8.62
N LEU A 71 -3.69 7.14 -9.05
CA LEU A 71 -2.44 7.72 -8.56
C LEU A 71 -2.47 7.93 -7.04
N GLU A 72 -3.61 8.34 -6.50
CA GLU A 72 -3.82 8.56 -5.07
C GLU A 72 -3.75 7.24 -4.28
N GLU A 73 -4.42 6.19 -4.77
CA GLU A 73 -4.37 4.84 -4.18
C GLU A 73 -2.93 4.29 -4.19
N LEU A 74 -2.24 4.41 -5.34
CA LEU A 74 -0.84 4.00 -5.47
C LEU A 74 0.07 4.78 -4.52
N SER A 75 -0.08 6.11 -4.46
CA SER A 75 0.71 6.99 -3.60
C SER A 75 0.57 6.60 -2.14
N GLY A 76 -0.66 6.37 -1.68
CA GLY A 76 -0.92 5.95 -0.31
C GLY A 76 -0.36 4.57 0.01
N VAL A 77 -0.47 3.60 -0.91
CA VAL A 77 0.13 2.26 -0.76
C VAL A 77 1.66 2.35 -0.62
N MET A 78 2.32 3.12 -1.49
CA MET A 78 3.78 3.28 -1.45
C MET A 78 4.23 4.01 -0.19
N TRP A 79 3.49 5.05 0.22
CA TRP A 79 3.77 5.76 1.47
C TRP A 79 3.55 4.87 2.70
N ALA A 80 2.49 4.09 2.74
CA ALA A 80 2.24 3.13 3.83
C ALA A 80 3.38 2.12 3.94
N ALA A 81 3.89 1.61 2.81
CA ALA A 81 4.99 0.65 2.78
C ALA A 81 6.27 1.24 3.39
N ALA A 82 6.76 2.35 2.85
CA ALA A 82 8.09 2.86 3.18
C ALA A 82 8.20 4.39 3.04
N GLY A 83 7.10 5.13 3.19
CA GLY A 83 7.12 6.59 3.11
C GLY A 83 7.81 7.25 4.30
N ILE A 84 8.31 8.46 4.11
CA ILE A 84 8.90 9.25 5.18
C ILE A 84 7.77 9.95 5.95
N ASN A 85 7.66 9.65 7.26
CA ASN A 85 6.70 10.29 8.15
C ASN A 85 7.35 11.28 9.15
N ARG A 86 8.67 11.29 9.22
CA ARG A 86 9.49 12.20 10.03
C ARG A 86 10.63 12.75 9.17
N PRO A 87 10.34 13.74 8.31
CA PRO A 87 11.29 14.22 7.29
C PRO A 87 12.55 14.86 7.88
N ASP A 88 12.46 15.48 9.04
CA ASP A 88 13.58 16.03 9.81
C ASP A 88 14.61 14.97 10.23
N GLN A 89 14.18 13.73 10.41
CA GLN A 89 15.00 12.60 10.84
C GLN A 89 15.20 11.55 9.74
N GLY A 90 14.53 11.68 8.60
CA GLY A 90 14.55 10.69 7.53
C GLY A 90 13.92 9.34 7.94
N ARG A 91 13.04 9.34 8.95
CA ARG A 91 12.41 8.11 9.45
C ARG A 91 11.19 7.74 8.63
N LEU A 92 10.98 6.42 8.48
CA LEU A 92 9.90 5.86 7.67
C LEU A 92 8.66 5.56 8.50
N THR A 93 7.56 5.27 7.80
CA THR A 93 6.28 4.81 8.35
C THR A 93 6.42 3.50 9.13
N ALA A 94 7.33 2.61 8.72
CA ALA A 94 7.66 1.39 9.43
C ALA A 94 8.94 1.54 10.26
N PRO A 95 9.05 0.86 11.40
CA PRO A 95 10.30 0.80 12.16
C PRO A 95 11.35 -0.03 11.42
N SER A 96 12.62 0.17 11.77
CA SER A 96 13.72 -0.68 11.32
C SER A 96 14.73 -0.89 12.45
N ALA A 97 15.24 -2.10 12.53
CA ALA A 97 16.28 -2.45 13.49
C ALA A 97 17.50 -1.53 13.33
N LEU A 98 17.96 -0.94 14.44
CA LEU A 98 19.05 0.02 14.44
C LEU A 98 18.84 1.24 13.52
N ALA A 99 17.62 1.43 13.03
CA ALA A 99 17.27 2.44 12.03
C ALA A 99 18.11 2.37 10.73
N LEU A 100 18.49 1.18 10.32
CA LEU A 100 19.32 0.96 9.13
C LEU A 100 18.52 0.92 7.83
N TYR A 101 17.22 0.61 7.90
CA TYR A 101 16.30 0.58 6.76
C TYR A 101 16.83 -0.22 5.56
N PRO A 102 17.13 -1.53 5.74
CA PRO A 102 17.68 -2.37 4.68
C PRO A 102 16.69 -2.65 3.54
N ILE A 103 15.39 -2.45 3.76
CA ILE A 103 14.36 -2.88 2.84
C ILE A 103 14.12 -1.82 1.77
N ARG A 104 14.34 -2.21 0.51
CA ARG A 104 13.95 -1.47 -0.69
C ARG A 104 12.65 -2.02 -1.22
N VAL A 105 11.72 -1.15 -1.60
CA VAL A 105 10.41 -1.53 -2.13
C VAL A 105 10.42 -1.38 -3.64
N TYR A 106 10.07 -2.46 -4.34
CA TYR A 106 9.90 -2.47 -5.79
C TYR A 106 8.43 -2.70 -6.12
N ALA A 107 7.90 -1.92 -7.06
CA ALA A 107 6.54 -2.00 -7.57
C ALA A 107 6.54 -2.60 -8.98
N PHE A 108 5.78 -3.67 -9.17
CA PHE A 108 5.65 -4.39 -10.44
C PHE A 108 4.27 -4.16 -11.04
N PHE A 109 4.25 -3.61 -12.24
CA PHE A 109 3.07 -3.39 -13.08
C PHE A 109 3.20 -4.19 -14.39
N ALA A 110 2.17 -4.17 -15.22
CA ALA A 110 2.25 -4.74 -16.57
C ALA A 110 3.29 -4.03 -17.45
N GLU A 111 3.56 -2.76 -17.19
CA GLU A 111 4.45 -1.88 -17.96
C GLU A 111 5.92 -1.98 -17.52
N GLY A 112 6.20 -2.50 -16.33
CA GLY A 112 7.56 -2.60 -15.82
C GLY A 112 7.69 -2.76 -14.32
N ALA A 113 8.94 -2.84 -13.87
CA ALA A 113 9.32 -2.81 -12.47
C ALA A 113 9.94 -1.46 -12.12
N TYR A 114 9.61 -0.95 -10.94
CA TYR A 114 10.01 0.37 -10.45
C TYR A 114 10.54 0.27 -9.02
N ALA A 115 11.64 0.96 -8.75
CA ALA A 115 12.14 1.16 -7.40
C ALA A 115 11.47 2.40 -6.76
N TYR A 116 11.06 2.29 -5.51
CA TYR A 116 10.48 3.40 -4.77
C TYR A 116 11.57 4.28 -4.14
N ASP A 117 11.55 5.55 -4.51
CA ASP A 117 12.33 6.60 -3.85
C ASP A 117 11.44 7.32 -2.82
N ALA A 118 11.61 6.98 -1.56
CA ALA A 118 10.83 7.55 -0.47
C ALA A 118 11.13 9.04 -0.25
N ARG A 119 12.34 9.52 -0.58
CA ARG A 119 12.72 10.94 -0.40
C ARG A 119 12.03 11.84 -1.40
N ALA A 120 12.00 11.40 -2.65
CA ALA A 120 11.34 12.14 -3.73
C ALA A 120 9.86 11.77 -3.87
N HIS A 121 9.38 10.79 -3.10
CA HIS A 121 8.04 10.20 -3.21
C HIS A 121 7.68 9.91 -4.67
N LYS A 122 8.51 9.09 -5.32
CA LYS A 122 8.34 8.69 -6.72
C LYS A 122 8.77 7.24 -6.94
N LEU A 123 8.32 6.68 -8.05
CA LEU A 123 8.77 5.41 -8.56
C LEU A 123 9.71 5.65 -9.75
N VAL A 124 10.86 4.98 -9.77
CA VAL A 124 11.85 5.06 -10.85
C VAL A 124 11.92 3.71 -11.55
N ARG A 125 11.72 3.68 -12.87
CA ARG A 125 11.74 2.43 -13.64
C ARG A 125 13.13 1.80 -13.60
N VAL A 126 13.17 0.52 -13.24
CA VAL A 126 14.40 -0.29 -13.20
C VAL A 126 14.40 -1.41 -14.25
N ALA A 127 13.22 -1.81 -14.74
CA ALA A 127 13.11 -2.78 -15.82
C ALA A 127 11.79 -2.56 -16.58
N GLU A 128 11.79 -2.88 -17.88
CA GLU A 128 10.64 -2.75 -18.78
C GLU A 128 9.91 -4.09 -18.97
N GLY A 129 8.64 -3.99 -19.40
CA GLY A 129 7.78 -5.12 -19.73
C GLY A 129 7.11 -5.77 -18.52
N ASP A 130 6.21 -6.71 -18.80
CA ASP A 130 5.42 -7.39 -17.75
C ASP A 130 6.26 -8.42 -17.00
N LEU A 131 6.82 -7.99 -15.89
CA LEU A 131 7.63 -8.80 -14.99
C LEU A 131 6.87 -9.27 -13.74
N ARG A 132 5.53 -9.10 -13.68
CA ARG A 132 4.73 -9.47 -12.51
C ARG A 132 4.90 -10.94 -12.11
N LYS A 133 5.18 -11.85 -13.05
CA LYS A 133 5.50 -13.26 -12.77
C LYS A 133 6.73 -13.46 -11.86
N LEU A 134 7.62 -12.48 -11.79
CA LEU A 134 8.77 -12.52 -10.89
C LEU A 134 8.43 -12.09 -9.46
N ALA A 135 7.27 -11.46 -9.26
CA ALA A 135 6.81 -11.06 -7.93
C ALA A 135 6.02 -12.17 -7.20
N GLY A 136 5.86 -13.36 -7.78
CA GLY A 136 5.22 -14.51 -7.12
C GLY A 136 4.87 -15.63 -8.09
N MET A 137 4.44 -16.76 -7.53
CA MET A 137 4.20 -18.00 -8.27
C MET A 137 2.70 -18.33 -8.44
N GLN A 138 1.81 -17.53 -7.87
CA GLN A 138 0.37 -17.77 -7.90
C GLN A 138 -0.29 -17.01 -9.05
N ASP A 139 -1.34 -17.60 -9.66
CA ASP A 139 -2.01 -17.04 -10.84
C ASP A 139 -2.59 -15.63 -10.64
N PHE A 140 -3.05 -15.32 -9.44
CA PHE A 140 -3.60 -13.99 -9.15
C PHE A 140 -2.55 -12.87 -9.19
N VAL A 141 -1.25 -13.19 -9.01
CA VAL A 141 -0.13 -12.24 -9.10
C VAL A 141 -0.05 -11.61 -10.49
N PHE A 142 -0.34 -12.39 -11.53
CA PHE A 142 -0.28 -11.95 -12.93
C PHE A 142 -1.49 -11.12 -13.36
N LYS A 143 -2.57 -11.20 -12.59
CA LYS A 143 -3.84 -10.51 -12.89
C LYS A 143 -3.97 -9.20 -12.14
N ALA A 144 -3.39 -9.13 -10.94
CA ALA A 144 -3.47 -7.95 -10.08
C ALA A 144 -2.75 -6.74 -10.72
N PRO A 145 -3.26 -5.53 -10.49
CA PRO A 145 -2.69 -4.32 -11.07
C PRO A 145 -1.32 -3.97 -10.49
N LEU A 146 -1.03 -4.37 -9.24
CA LEU A 146 0.20 -4.05 -8.54
C LEU A 146 0.71 -5.23 -7.73
N ASN A 147 2.02 -5.49 -7.82
CA ASN A 147 2.72 -6.32 -6.85
C ASN A 147 3.90 -5.56 -6.27
N LEU A 148 4.09 -5.66 -4.97
CA LEU A 148 5.25 -5.14 -4.26
C LEU A 148 6.21 -6.28 -3.95
N VAL A 149 7.52 -5.99 -4.05
CA VAL A 149 8.58 -6.88 -3.58
C VAL A 149 9.47 -6.09 -2.62
N TYR A 150 9.72 -6.67 -1.48
CA TYR A 150 10.54 -6.12 -0.41
C TYR A 150 11.90 -6.79 -0.46
N VAL A 151 12.90 -6.06 -0.98
CA VAL A 151 14.26 -6.58 -1.16
C VAL A 151 15.14 -6.02 -0.05
N ALA A 152 15.80 -6.90 0.69
CA ALA A 152 16.82 -6.53 1.66
C ALA A 152 18.15 -6.24 0.97
N ASP A 153 18.73 -5.09 1.25
CA ASP A 153 20.10 -4.71 0.89
C ASP A 153 21.00 -4.88 2.10
N LEU A 154 21.86 -5.88 2.06
CA LEU A 154 22.76 -6.23 3.17
C LEU A 154 23.90 -5.25 3.35
N SER A 155 24.17 -4.37 2.37
CA SER A 155 25.26 -3.40 2.44
C SER A 155 25.15 -2.42 3.61
N VAL A 156 23.93 -2.17 4.10
CA VAL A 156 23.69 -1.29 5.25
C VAL A 156 24.26 -1.86 6.57
N TYR A 157 24.58 -3.16 6.57
CA TYR A 157 25.16 -3.87 7.73
C TYR A 157 26.68 -3.96 7.66
N ASP A 158 27.33 -3.46 6.59
CA ASP A 158 28.79 -3.48 6.47
C ASP A 158 29.45 -2.78 7.66
N GLY A 159 30.47 -3.43 8.21
CA GLY A 159 31.15 -2.96 9.42
C GLY A 159 30.35 -3.09 10.72
N LYS A 160 29.13 -3.67 10.69
CA LYS A 160 28.38 -3.98 11.90
C LYS A 160 28.74 -5.39 12.39
N ASN A 161 29.05 -5.52 13.65
CA ASN A 161 29.37 -6.83 14.26
C ASN A 161 28.06 -7.59 14.62
N ILE A 162 27.31 -8.00 13.57
CA ILE A 162 26.03 -8.73 13.70
C ILE A 162 26.15 -10.04 12.93
N PRO A 163 25.85 -11.22 13.53
CA PRO A 163 25.86 -12.50 12.83
C PRO A 163 24.92 -12.49 11.61
N ALA A 164 25.32 -13.13 10.51
CA ALA A 164 24.59 -13.12 9.25
C ALA A 164 23.15 -13.67 9.36
N GLU A 165 22.97 -14.74 10.17
CA GLU A 165 21.65 -15.28 10.46
C GLU A 165 20.76 -14.26 11.17
N HIS A 166 21.33 -13.46 12.08
CA HIS A 166 20.58 -12.43 12.78
C HIS A 166 20.23 -11.26 11.87
N VAL A 167 21.11 -10.89 10.94
CA VAL A 167 20.81 -9.87 9.89
C VAL A 167 19.60 -10.29 9.06
N ARG A 168 19.54 -11.55 8.59
CA ARG A 168 18.38 -12.05 7.84
C ARG A 168 17.08 -11.99 8.66
N TYR A 169 17.15 -12.33 9.94
CA TYR A 169 16.02 -12.22 10.85
C TYR A 169 15.53 -10.77 10.98
N LEU A 170 16.44 -9.80 11.18
CA LEU A 170 16.10 -8.39 11.26
C LEU A 170 15.48 -7.87 9.96
N CYS A 171 16.03 -8.23 8.80
CA CYS A 171 15.44 -7.87 7.50
C CYS A 171 14.03 -8.43 7.33
N GLY A 172 13.79 -9.66 7.78
CA GLY A 172 12.45 -10.26 7.76
C GLY A 172 11.45 -9.52 8.64
N GLN A 173 11.84 -9.08 9.82
CA GLN A 173 11.01 -8.26 10.71
C GLN A 173 10.69 -6.91 10.10
N ASP A 174 11.70 -6.21 9.55
CA ASP A 174 11.51 -4.93 8.88
C ASP A 174 10.53 -5.06 7.70
N ALA A 175 10.74 -6.06 6.83
CA ALA A 175 9.87 -6.31 5.69
C ALA A 175 8.42 -6.64 6.12
N ALA A 176 8.24 -7.40 7.21
CA ALA A 176 6.92 -7.70 7.76
C ALA A 176 6.20 -6.44 8.24
N GLY A 177 6.93 -5.50 8.88
CA GLY A 177 6.38 -4.21 9.28
C GLY A 177 5.91 -3.37 8.09
N TYR A 178 6.69 -3.33 7.01
CA TYR A 178 6.33 -2.64 5.76
C TYR A 178 5.07 -3.26 5.14
N ALA A 179 5.05 -4.60 5.03
CA ALA A 179 3.92 -5.32 4.45
C ALA A 179 2.63 -5.17 5.28
N GLU A 180 2.73 -5.15 6.62
CA GLU A 180 1.55 -4.99 7.47
C GLU A 180 0.98 -3.56 7.40
N ASN A 181 1.82 -2.53 7.29
CA ASN A 181 1.35 -1.18 7.02
C ASN A 181 0.50 -1.12 5.74
N VAL A 182 0.95 -1.78 4.67
CA VAL A 182 0.18 -1.88 3.42
C VAL A 182 -1.11 -2.68 3.61
N ASN A 183 -1.08 -3.80 4.35
CA ASN A 183 -2.28 -4.58 4.64
C ASN A 183 -3.35 -3.75 5.36
N LEU A 184 -2.95 -2.95 6.35
CA LEU A 184 -3.88 -2.09 7.11
C LEU A 184 -4.34 -0.91 6.26
N TYR A 185 -3.44 -0.27 5.51
CA TYR A 185 -3.80 0.82 4.61
C TYR A 185 -4.84 0.35 3.58
N THR A 186 -4.57 -0.75 2.90
CA THR A 186 -5.47 -1.30 1.87
C THR A 186 -6.84 -1.67 2.45
N ALA A 187 -6.88 -2.32 3.61
CA ALA A 187 -8.12 -2.66 4.30
C ALA A 187 -8.93 -1.41 4.70
N GLY A 188 -8.23 -0.35 5.15
CA GLY A 188 -8.85 0.92 5.53
C GLY A 188 -9.39 1.73 4.35
N HIS A 189 -8.89 1.50 3.13
CA HIS A 189 -9.25 2.23 1.91
C HIS A 189 -10.08 1.39 0.90
N GLY A 190 -10.58 0.21 1.32
CA GLY A 190 -11.40 -0.64 0.46
C GLY A 190 -10.61 -1.34 -0.65
N LEU A 191 -9.30 -1.38 -0.55
CA LEU A 191 -8.42 -2.14 -1.42
C LEU A 191 -8.17 -3.55 -0.85
N ARG A 192 -7.65 -4.43 -1.69
CA ARG A 192 -7.33 -5.82 -1.36
C ARG A 192 -5.82 -6.01 -1.32
N SER A 193 -5.33 -6.83 -0.39
CA SER A 193 -3.93 -7.22 -0.35
C SER A 193 -3.69 -8.63 0.18
N ILE A 194 -2.52 -9.17 -0.13
CA ILE A 194 -1.98 -10.42 0.44
C ILE A 194 -0.46 -10.37 0.47
N THR A 195 0.13 -10.66 1.62
CA THR A 195 1.57 -10.85 1.79
C THR A 195 1.96 -12.30 1.46
N ARG A 196 3.11 -12.50 0.79
CA ARG A 196 3.59 -13.79 0.31
C ARG A 196 5.10 -13.91 0.49
N GLY A 197 5.60 -15.17 0.61
CA GLY A 197 7.03 -15.46 0.68
C GLY A 197 7.57 -16.25 -0.52
N SER A 198 6.71 -16.79 -1.40
CA SER A 198 7.15 -17.63 -2.53
C SER A 198 7.26 -16.81 -3.80
N LEU A 199 8.48 -16.70 -4.34
CA LEU A 199 8.79 -16.01 -5.58
C LEU A 199 10.07 -16.62 -6.22
N PRO A 200 10.29 -16.47 -7.54
CA PRO A 200 11.48 -16.96 -8.24
C PRO A 200 12.65 -15.99 -7.99
N GLU A 201 13.34 -16.14 -6.85
CA GLU A 201 14.29 -15.15 -6.35
C GLU A 201 15.47 -14.91 -7.31
N ALA A 202 16.04 -15.98 -7.90
CA ALA A 202 17.20 -15.85 -8.79
C ALA A 202 16.87 -15.02 -10.03
N GLU A 203 15.75 -15.32 -10.68
CA GLU A 203 15.27 -14.58 -11.86
C GLU A 203 14.89 -13.14 -11.51
N LEU A 204 14.31 -12.94 -10.32
CA LEU A 204 13.97 -11.62 -9.81
C LEU A 204 15.22 -10.75 -9.62
N MET A 205 16.25 -11.26 -8.92
CA MET A 205 17.50 -10.54 -8.70
C MET A 205 18.17 -10.17 -10.03
N ALA A 206 18.22 -11.12 -10.99
CA ALA A 206 18.77 -10.88 -12.31
C ALA A 206 18.00 -9.80 -13.08
N ALA A 207 16.67 -9.83 -13.08
CA ALA A 207 15.82 -8.85 -13.75
C ALA A 207 15.95 -7.43 -13.16
N LEU A 208 16.20 -7.32 -11.86
CA LEU A 208 16.42 -6.05 -11.17
C LEU A 208 17.90 -5.59 -11.21
N GLY A 209 18.82 -6.38 -11.76
CA GLY A 209 20.25 -6.07 -11.77
C GLY A 209 20.88 -6.04 -10.38
N LEU A 210 20.37 -6.85 -9.45
CA LEU A 210 20.82 -6.90 -8.06
C LEU A 210 21.79 -8.06 -7.84
N ASP A 211 22.82 -7.83 -7.00
CA ASP A 211 23.78 -8.86 -6.60
C ASP A 211 23.15 -9.80 -5.55
N PRO A 212 22.94 -11.09 -5.86
CA PRO A 212 22.31 -12.04 -4.93
C PRO A 212 23.19 -12.36 -3.70
N SER A 213 24.48 -12.01 -3.72
CA SER A 213 25.33 -12.10 -2.54
C SER A 213 25.08 -10.96 -1.54
N ARG A 214 24.50 -9.86 -2.00
CA ARG A 214 24.27 -8.62 -1.22
C ARG A 214 22.80 -8.32 -1.00
N CYS A 215 21.91 -8.93 -1.79
CA CYS A 215 20.48 -8.66 -1.74
C CYS A 215 19.68 -9.97 -1.72
N PHE A 216 18.54 -9.95 -1.06
CA PHE A 216 17.56 -11.05 -1.14
C PHE A 216 16.14 -10.52 -1.04
N ALA A 217 15.18 -11.23 -1.63
CA ALA A 217 13.77 -10.90 -1.51
C ALA A 217 13.20 -11.45 -0.19
N ALA A 218 12.89 -10.55 0.74
CA ALA A 218 12.36 -10.92 2.05
C ALA A 218 10.88 -11.33 1.97
N LEU A 219 10.07 -10.54 1.28
CA LEU A 219 8.61 -10.74 1.11
C LEU A 219 8.15 -10.19 -0.24
N ALA A 220 6.98 -10.63 -0.67
CA ALA A 220 6.21 -10.00 -1.74
C ALA A 220 4.77 -9.75 -1.29
N GLN A 221 4.08 -8.82 -1.96
CA GLN A 221 2.71 -8.48 -1.63
C GLN A 221 1.95 -8.11 -2.90
N THR A 222 0.72 -8.62 -3.05
CA THR A 222 -0.17 -8.24 -4.14
C THR A 222 -1.17 -7.23 -3.61
N VAL A 223 -1.46 -6.20 -4.41
CA VAL A 223 -2.41 -5.13 -4.12
C VAL A 223 -3.31 -4.88 -5.32
N GLY A 224 -4.60 -4.63 -5.08
CA GLY A 224 -5.59 -4.31 -6.13
C GLY A 224 -6.99 -4.10 -5.57
N LYS A 225 -7.98 -4.23 -6.44
CA LYS A 225 -9.41 -4.06 -6.14
C LYS A 225 -10.18 -5.37 -6.26
#